data_23a853289d8c6f05b996528da60a59e9
#
_entry.id   23a853289d8c6f05b996528da60a59e9
#
_cell.length_a   1.000
_cell.length_b   1.000
_cell.length_c   1.000
_cell.angle_alpha   90.00
_cell.angle_beta   90.00
_cell.angle_gamma   90.00
#
_symmetry.space_group_name_H-M   'P 1'
#
loop_
_entity.id
_entity.type
_entity.pdbx_description
1 polymer ?
#
loop_
_entity_poly.entity_id
_entity_poly.type
_entity_poly.pdbx_seq_one_letter_code
_entity_poly.pdbx_strand_id
1 'polypeptide(L)'
;LFADVAGFTAYSANVEPAQVVEMVSALFTKFDKQCVKFDLYKVYTIGDCYVAMGFINKDKRNPAREAHNMLQMAMEMVKIIERTREEIKFNELNMRIGIHTVF
;
A
#
# COMPACT_ATOMS: atom_id res chain seq x y z
N LEU A 1 6.94 4.64 4.43
CA LEU A 1 6.64 3.83 3.23
C LEU A 1 5.72 4.60 2.31
N PHE A 2 6.08 4.64 1.06
CA PHE A 2 5.27 5.18 -0.02
C PHE A 2 4.97 4.05 -1.00
N ALA A 3 3.70 3.78 -1.23
CA ALA A 3 3.27 2.75 -2.15
C ALA A 3 2.37 3.39 -3.21
N ASP A 4 2.77 3.29 -4.47
CA ASP A 4 2.10 3.91 -5.60
C ASP A 4 1.67 2.83 -6.59
N VAL A 5 0.43 2.90 -7.07
CA VAL A 5 -0.10 1.90 -8.00
C VAL A 5 0.44 2.18 -9.41
N ALA A 6 1.21 1.24 -9.93
CA ALA A 6 1.71 1.27 -11.31
C ALA A 6 0.68 0.61 -12.23
N GLY A 7 0.61 1.10 -13.47
CA GLY A 7 -0.39 0.62 -14.43
C GLY A 7 -1.78 1.24 -14.23
N PHE A 8 -1.92 2.16 -13.29
CA PHE A 8 -3.19 2.80 -12.94
C PHE A 8 -3.81 3.53 -14.13
N THR A 9 -3.01 4.30 -14.86
CA THR A 9 -3.49 5.06 -16.02
C THR A 9 -4.03 4.14 -17.11
N ALA A 10 -3.32 3.04 -17.40
CA ALA A 10 -3.75 2.06 -18.39
C ALA A 10 -5.04 1.37 -17.95
N TYR A 11 -5.16 1.01 -16.68
CA TYR A 11 -6.37 0.42 -16.12
C TYR A 11 -7.55 1.39 -16.21
N SER A 12 -7.36 2.64 -15.78
CA SER A 12 -8.44 3.64 -15.75
C SER A 12 -8.92 4.03 -17.15
N ALA A 13 -8.09 3.86 -18.19
CA ALA A 13 -8.47 4.12 -19.56
C ALA A 13 -9.42 3.07 -20.14
N ASN A 14 -9.47 1.87 -19.55
CA ASN A 14 -10.19 0.73 -20.08
C ASN A 14 -11.44 0.33 -19.28
N VAL A 15 -11.68 0.99 -18.14
CA VAL A 15 -12.82 0.66 -17.26
C VAL A 15 -13.56 1.92 -16.86
N GLU A 16 -14.78 1.73 -16.34
CA GLU A 16 -15.60 2.82 -15.81
C GLU A 16 -14.93 3.49 -14.60
N PRO A 17 -15.07 4.83 -14.43
CA PRO A 17 -14.50 5.51 -13.27
C PRO A 17 -14.93 4.92 -11.92
N ALA A 18 -16.15 4.44 -11.81
CA ALA A 18 -16.65 3.79 -10.60
C ALA A 18 -15.87 2.51 -10.27
N GLN A 19 -15.46 1.76 -11.29
CA GLN A 19 -14.66 0.54 -11.12
C GLN A 19 -13.24 0.86 -10.66
N VAL A 20 -12.68 1.98 -11.13
CA VAL A 20 -11.35 2.44 -10.68
C VAL A 20 -11.39 2.77 -9.20
N VAL A 21 -12.38 3.54 -8.76
CA VAL A 21 -12.55 3.92 -7.34
C VAL A 21 -12.76 2.68 -6.49
N GLU A 22 -13.59 1.75 -6.95
CA GLU A 22 -13.86 0.49 -6.25
C GLU A 22 -12.59 -0.35 -6.08
N MET A 23 -11.79 -0.46 -7.12
CA MET A 23 -10.54 -1.21 -7.08
C MET A 23 -9.54 -0.60 -6.09
N VAL A 24 -9.33 0.71 -6.15
CA VAL A 24 -8.41 1.41 -5.26
C VAL A 24 -8.89 1.31 -3.81
N SER A 25 -10.18 1.50 -3.57
CA SER A 25 -10.76 1.41 -2.22
C SER A 25 -10.60 0.01 -1.65
N ALA A 26 -10.85 -1.02 -2.43
CA ALA A 26 -10.70 -2.42 -2.00
C ALA A 26 -9.23 -2.72 -1.67
N LEU A 27 -8.32 -2.27 -2.51
CA LEU A 27 -6.88 -2.47 -2.34
C LEU A 27 -6.39 -1.78 -1.05
N PHE A 28 -6.76 -0.52 -0.86
CA PHE A 28 -6.32 0.25 0.31
C PHE A 28 -6.96 -0.24 1.60
N THR A 29 -8.18 -0.78 1.54
CA THR A 29 -8.81 -1.43 2.70
C THR A 29 -7.99 -2.64 3.16
N LYS A 30 -7.48 -3.42 2.21
CA LYS A 30 -6.59 -4.55 2.53
C LYS A 30 -5.27 -4.06 3.14
N PHE A 31 -4.73 -2.95 2.65
CA PHE A 31 -3.53 -2.35 3.21
C PHE A 31 -3.76 -1.83 4.63
N ASP A 32 -4.93 -1.24 4.90
CA ASP A 32 -5.29 -0.76 6.25
C ASP A 32 -5.28 -1.92 7.25
N LYS A 33 -5.76 -3.10 6.87
CA LYS A 33 -5.72 -4.31 7.70
C LYS A 33 -4.30 -4.73 8.01
N GLN A 34 -3.40 -4.62 7.05
CA GLN A 34 -1.98 -4.94 7.26
C GLN A 34 -1.30 -3.93 8.18
N CYS A 35 -1.66 -2.66 8.10
CA CYS A 35 -1.16 -1.65 9.04
C CYS A 35 -1.49 -2.03 10.48
N VAL A 36 -2.71 -2.47 10.75
CA VAL A 36 -3.11 -2.93 12.09
C VAL A 36 -2.30 -4.16 12.50
N LYS A 37 -2.15 -5.12 11.60
CA LYS A 37 -1.43 -6.37 11.86
C LYS A 37 0.04 -6.13 12.22
N PHE A 38 0.70 -5.20 11.54
CA PHE A 38 2.12 -4.92 11.72
C PHE A 38 2.40 -3.72 12.62
N ASP A 39 1.39 -3.21 13.31
CA ASP A 39 1.51 -2.08 14.22
C ASP A 39 2.12 -0.84 13.55
N LEU A 40 1.62 -0.53 12.36
CA LEU A 40 2.02 0.61 11.57
C LEU A 40 0.93 1.66 11.57
N TYR A 41 1.29 2.88 11.24
CA TYR A 41 0.38 4.02 11.21
C TYR A 41 0.16 4.50 9.78
N LYS A 42 -1.09 4.48 9.33
CA LYS A 42 -1.47 5.05 8.04
C LYS A 42 -1.47 6.57 8.16
N VAL A 43 -0.66 7.24 7.34
CA VAL A 43 -0.57 8.70 7.37
C VAL A 43 -1.70 9.30 6.54
N TYR A 44 -1.74 8.96 5.25
CA TYR A 44 -2.78 9.43 4.34
C TYR A 44 -2.73 8.64 3.03
N THR A 45 -3.75 8.86 2.20
CA THR A 45 -3.75 8.40 0.81
C THR A 45 -3.96 9.60 -0.10
N ILE A 46 -3.26 9.63 -1.24
CA ILE A 46 -3.45 10.66 -2.27
C ILE A 46 -3.64 9.92 -3.59
N GLY A 47 -4.86 9.97 -4.13
CA GLY A 47 -5.17 9.27 -5.38
C GLY A 47 -4.85 7.79 -5.28
N ASP A 48 -3.84 7.34 -6.00
CA ASP A 48 -3.37 5.96 -6.04
C ASP A 48 -2.12 5.72 -5.18
N CYS A 49 -1.78 6.67 -4.31
CA CYS A 49 -0.62 6.56 -3.42
C CYS A 49 -1.04 6.34 -1.97
N TYR A 50 -0.42 5.35 -1.33
CA TYR A 50 -0.65 4.99 0.07
C TYR A 50 0.60 5.29 0.88
N VAL A 51 0.45 6.04 1.97
CA VAL A 51 1.58 6.45 2.81
C VAL A 51 1.39 5.93 4.23
N ALA A 52 2.39 5.25 4.75
CA ALA A 52 2.39 4.72 6.12
C ALA A 52 3.72 4.99 6.80
N MET A 53 3.68 5.08 8.13
CA MET A 53 4.87 5.28 8.95
C MET A 53 4.93 4.25 10.08
N GLY A 54 6.13 4.02 10.58
CA GLY A 54 6.39 2.94 11.52
C GLY A 54 6.10 3.26 12.99
N PHE A 55 5.79 4.51 13.32
CA PHE A 55 5.59 4.91 14.71
C PHE A 55 4.55 6.02 14.83
N ILE A 56 3.90 6.08 15.99
CA ILE A 56 2.99 7.15 16.36
C ILE A 56 3.64 8.05 17.41
N ASN A 57 4.35 7.45 18.35
CA ASN A 57 4.91 8.13 19.53
C ASN A 57 6.44 8.17 19.46
N LYS A 58 7.01 9.36 19.39
CA LYS A 58 8.46 9.59 19.33
C LYS A 58 9.21 9.07 20.55
N ASP A 59 8.56 9.02 21.70
CA ASP A 59 9.20 8.65 22.97
C ASP A 59 9.35 7.14 23.14
N LYS A 60 8.68 6.36 22.32
CA LYS A 60 8.68 4.89 22.42
C LYS A 60 9.12 4.24 21.11
N ARG A 61 10.18 4.77 20.53
CA ARG A 61 10.67 4.28 19.25
C ARG A 61 11.53 3.03 19.39
N ASN A 62 11.33 2.12 18.45
CA ASN A 62 12.20 0.97 18.27
C ASN A 62 12.50 0.87 16.78
N PRO A 63 13.57 1.55 16.29
CA PRO A 63 13.84 1.61 14.84
C PRO A 63 14.02 0.26 14.17
N ALA A 64 14.64 -0.70 14.84
CA ALA A 64 14.85 -2.03 14.27
C ALA A 64 13.53 -2.75 14.05
N ARG A 65 12.62 -2.70 15.03
CA ARG A 65 11.28 -3.29 14.93
C ARG A 65 10.44 -2.59 13.86
N GLU A 66 10.50 -1.26 13.83
CA GLU A 66 9.77 -0.46 12.84
C GLU A 66 10.21 -0.82 11.42
N ALA A 67 11.51 -0.93 11.19
CA ALA A 67 12.05 -1.31 9.89
C ALA A 67 11.63 -2.73 9.50
N HIS A 68 11.69 -3.66 10.43
CA HIS A 68 11.26 -5.04 10.20
C HIS A 68 9.77 -5.11 9.83
N ASN A 69 8.92 -4.44 10.62
CA ASN A 69 7.49 -4.44 10.39
C ASN A 69 7.14 -3.76 9.06
N MET A 70 7.84 -2.70 8.71
CA MET A 70 7.63 -2.01 7.45
C MET A 70 8.00 -2.88 6.25
N LEU A 71 9.09 -3.62 6.36
CA LEU A 71 9.49 -4.56 5.30
C LEU A 71 8.46 -5.68 5.15
N GLN A 72 7.94 -6.21 6.27
CA GLN A 72 6.87 -7.22 6.24
C GLN A 72 5.62 -6.66 5.56
N MET A 73 5.26 -5.42 5.86
CA MET A 73 4.14 -4.73 5.24
C MET A 73 4.33 -4.64 3.71
N ALA A 74 5.51 -4.23 3.26
CA ALA A 74 5.82 -4.13 1.84
C ALA A 74 5.69 -5.48 1.14
N MET A 75 6.16 -6.56 1.76
CA MET A 75 6.05 -7.91 1.23
C MET A 75 4.59 -8.36 1.12
N GLU A 76 3.77 -8.04 2.12
CA GLU A 76 2.33 -8.34 2.07
C GLU A 76 1.61 -7.51 1.00
N MET A 77 2.01 -6.25 0.81
CA MET A 77 1.47 -5.41 -0.27
C MET A 77 1.71 -6.05 -1.64
N VAL A 78 2.90 -6.60 -1.87
CA VAL A 78 3.22 -7.29 -3.12
C VAL A 78 2.28 -8.48 -3.33
N LYS A 79 2.04 -9.27 -2.30
CA LYS A 79 1.12 -10.41 -2.38
C LYS A 79 -0.31 -9.96 -2.66
N ILE A 80 -0.74 -8.88 -2.03
CA ILE A 80 -2.07 -8.31 -2.23
C ILE A 80 -2.25 -7.84 -3.67
N ILE A 81 -1.25 -7.13 -4.23
CA ILE A 81 -1.35 -6.64 -5.61
C ILE A 81 -1.36 -7.79 -6.61
N GLU A 82 -0.63 -8.87 -6.35
CA GLU A 82 -0.64 -10.06 -7.20
C GLU A 82 -2.03 -10.71 -7.23
N ARG A 83 -2.67 -10.85 -6.07
CA ARG A 83 -4.03 -11.38 -5.97
C ARG A 83 -5.05 -10.46 -6.66
N THR A 84 -4.93 -9.17 -6.46
CA THR A 84 -5.82 -8.18 -7.08
C THR A 84 -5.68 -8.22 -8.60
N ARG A 85 -4.45 -8.35 -9.09
CA ARG A 85 -4.16 -8.48 -10.53
C ARG A 85 -4.93 -9.66 -11.14
N GLU A 86 -4.95 -10.77 -10.46
CA GLU A 86 -5.69 -11.95 -10.90
C GLU A 86 -7.20 -11.75 -10.81
N GLU A 87 -7.68 -11.14 -9.74
CA GLU A 87 -9.12 -10.90 -9.52
C GLU A 87 -9.72 -10.00 -10.60
N ILE A 88 -9.02 -8.93 -10.97
CA ILE A 88 -9.50 -7.98 -11.97
C ILE A 88 -9.04 -8.33 -13.39
N LYS A 89 -8.22 -9.37 -13.54
CA LYS A 89 -7.70 -9.84 -14.85
C LYS A 89 -6.97 -8.77 -15.62
N PHE A 90 -6.17 -7.96 -14.92
CA PHE A 90 -5.36 -6.89 -15.52
C PHE A 90 -3.90 -7.11 -15.15
N ASN A 91 -3.14 -7.71 -16.05
CA ASN A 91 -1.77 -8.18 -15.78
C ASN A 91 -0.75 -7.06 -15.62
N GLU A 92 -1.06 -5.85 -16.08
CA GLU A 92 -0.16 -4.70 -16.00
C GLU A 92 -0.22 -3.98 -14.65
N LEU A 93 -1.20 -4.33 -13.80
CA LEU A 93 -1.32 -3.74 -12.48
C LEU A 93 -0.14 -4.15 -11.61
N ASN A 94 0.51 -3.17 -11.01
CA ASN A 94 1.66 -3.41 -10.15
C ASN A 94 1.79 -2.27 -9.16
N MET A 95 2.81 -2.32 -8.29
CA MET A 95 3.08 -1.25 -7.33
C MET A 95 4.55 -0.88 -7.33
N ARG A 96 4.79 0.39 -7.04
CA ARG A 96 6.12 0.89 -6.69
C ARG A 96 6.09 1.20 -5.21
N ILE A 97 6.96 0.56 -4.45
CA ILE A 97 7.01 0.69 -3.00
C ILE A 97 8.38 1.21 -2.59
N GLY A 98 8.39 2.33 -1.90
CA GLY A 98 9.61 2.92 -1.36
C GLY A 98 9.56 2.96 0.15
N ILE A 99 10.64 2.55 0.80
CA ILE A 99 10.80 2.60 2.25
C ILE A 99 11.98 3.51 2.55
N HIS A 100 11.78 4.45 3.47
CA HIS A 100 12.79 5.40 3.86
C HIS A 100 12.79 5.60 5.37
N THR A 101 13.97 5.70 5.95
CA THR A 101 14.15 5.96 7.37
C THR A 101 14.74 7.36 7.55
N VAL A 102 14.14 8.14 8.44
CA VAL A 102 14.60 9.49 8.79
C VAL A 102 15.00 9.49 10.26
N PHE A 103 16.19 10.00 10.54
CA PHE A 103 16.72 10.13 11.89
C PHE A 103 16.53 11.53 12.44
#